data_6d54a62202db039587f7b569383db0d5
#
_entry.id   6d54a62202db039587f7b569383db0d5
#
_cell.length_a   1.000
_cell.length_b   1.000
_cell.length_c   1.000
_cell.angle_alpha   90.00
_cell.angle_beta   90.00
_cell.angle_gamma   90.00
#
_symmetry.space_group_name_H-M   'P 1'
#
loop_
_entity.id
_entity.type
_entity.pdbx_description
1 polymer ?
#
loop_
_entity_poly.entity_id
_entity_poly.type
_entity_poly.pdbx_seq_one_letter_code
_entity_poly.pdbx_strand_id
1 'polypeptide(L)'
;MDHRLSRLSRRSLLGGAGASLVAAWLGACDSAPGVTLTESPAVLPPADTPLATWELAGGLTGPGMLALRAPRLVVFGDGEAIADAAYRARLDADQLQSLANGLSSDLGSTDAQKKPTATPTIVDAPVTKVSVWSDSGVRSFSAEALDETKNDHLYADVLYEARDRLASVHKMVSTKAQPFLAARVRVVAVPAEDEVIDAVAWPAEVTVPAADAEGLRKADLDGDAARAVVRVLTRDLDQRGAWPAYRLADGKLIRASWRYLLPNE
;
A
#
# COMPACT_ATOMS: atom_id res chain seq x y z
N MET A 1 -8.06 -43.06 34.53
CA MET A 1 -7.40 -43.79 33.45
C MET A 1 -6.60 -42.74 32.70
N ASP A 2 -5.45 -42.37 33.16
CA ASP A 2 -4.14 -42.98 33.11
C ASP A 2 -3.47 -42.89 31.76
N HIS A 3 -2.40 -42.11 31.83
CA HIS A 3 -1.05 -42.28 31.27
C HIS A 3 -0.86 -41.92 29.78
N ARG A 4 0.19 -41.31 29.33
CA ARG A 4 1.57 -41.14 29.85
C ARG A 4 2.28 -40.00 29.18
N LEU A 5 3.04 -39.28 29.96
CA LEU A 5 4.20 -38.50 29.58
C LEU A 5 5.31 -39.42 28.98
N SER A 6 6.01 -38.94 27.98
CA SER A 6 7.39 -39.40 27.79
C SER A 6 8.29 -38.22 27.38
N ARG A 7 9.19 -38.00 28.31
CA ARG A 7 10.40 -37.18 28.20
C ARG A 7 11.49 -37.95 27.47
N LEU A 8 12.56 -37.23 27.23
CA LEU A 8 13.96 -37.64 26.97
C LEU A 8 14.38 -37.32 25.52
N SER A 9 15.56 -36.81 25.19
CA SER A 9 16.80 -36.66 25.98
C SER A 9 17.78 -35.79 25.21
N ARG A 10 18.55 -34.99 25.95
CA ARG A 10 19.78 -34.31 25.50
C ARG A 10 20.90 -35.34 25.38
N ARG A 11 21.81 -35.19 24.43
CA ARG A 11 23.25 -35.48 24.48
C ARG A 11 23.90 -34.97 23.21
N SER A 12 24.64 -33.90 23.26
CA SER A 12 26.11 -33.72 23.33
C SER A 12 26.96 -34.84 22.77
N LEU A 13 27.75 -34.54 21.78
CA LEU A 13 29.13 -35.05 21.74
C LEU A 13 30.01 -34.19 20.80
N LEU A 14 31.12 -33.82 21.37
CA LEU A 14 32.28 -33.14 20.87
C LEU A 14 33.11 -34.04 19.91
N GLY A 15 33.93 -33.38 19.09
CA GLY A 15 35.26 -33.86 18.82
C GLY A 15 35.59 -34.16 17.37
N GLY A 16 36.61 -33.50 16.86
CA GLY A 16 37.35 -33.98 15.70
C GLY A 16 38.09 -32.89 14.93
N ALA A 17 39.21 -32.43 15.47
CA ALA A 17 40.23 -31.73 14.71
C ALA A 17 40.94 -32.71 13.75
N GLY A 18 41.10 -32.31 12.49
CA GLY A 18 41.87 -33.01 11.48
C GLY A 18 42.50 -32.05 10.50
N ALA A 19 43.72 -31.69 10.80
CA ALA A 19 44.58 -31.00 9.86
C ALA A 19 45.08 -31.98 8.81
N SER A 20 45.03 -31.64 7.54
CA SER A 20 45.89 -32.26 6.51
C SER A 20 46.20 -31.29 5.38
N LEU A 21 47.43 -31.21 5.13
CA LEU A 21 48.25 -30.37 4.26
C LEU A 21 48.08 -30.64 2.76
N VAL A 22 48.22 -29.57 1.99
CA VAL A 22 48.99 -29.41 0.73
C VAL A 22 48.55 -30.17 -0.52
N ALA A 23 48.11 -29.39 -1.51
CA ALA A 23 48.67 -29.50 -2.87
C ALA A 23 48.47 -28.17 -3.60
N ALA A 24 49.55 -27.44 -3.78
CA ALA A 24 49.63 -26.31 -4.70
C ALA A 24 49.58 -26.82 -6.14
N TRP A 25 48.55 -26.40 -6.90
CA TRP A 25 48.58 -26.47 -8.35
C TRP A 25 48.51 -25.04 -8.88
N LEU A 26 49.65 -24.59 -9.39
CA LEU A 26 49.77 -23.39 -10.20
C LEU A 26 49.04 -23.63 -11.52
N GLY A 27 47.84 -23.11 -11.61
CA GLY A 27 47.10 -22.90 -12.85
C GLY A 27 46.86 -21.41 -12.99
N ALA A 28 47.77 -20.73 -13.66
CA ALA A 28 47.56 -19.36 -14.09
C ALA A 28 46.46 -19.35 -15.15
N CYS A 29 45.21 -19.19 -14.71
CA CYS A 29 44.16 -18.67 -15.57
C CYS A 29 44.02 -17.18 -15.23
N ASP A 30 44.40 -16.40 -16.21
CA ASP A 30 44.24 -14.95 -16.27
C ASP A 30 42.75 -14.63 -16.18
N SER A 31 42.19 -14.64 -14.96
CA SER A 31 40.85 -14.16 -14.68
C SER A 31 40.96 -12.66 -14.63
N ALA A 32 40.65 -12.02 -15.74
CA ALA A 32 40.38 -10.58 -15.72
C ALA A 32 39.46 -10.28 -14.52
N PRO A 33 39.78 -9.28 -13.69
CA PRO A 33 38.90 -8.89 -12.60
C PRO A 33 37.55 -8.55 -13.20
N GLY A 34 36.54 -9.40 -12.91
CA GLY A 34 35.18 -9.10 -13.30
C GLY A 34 34.85 -7.73 -12.71
N VAL A 35 34.67 -6.75 -13.58
CA VAL A 35 34.15 -5.45 -13.20
C VAL A 35 32.73 -5.73 -12.69
N THR A 36 32.61 -5.88 -11.38
CA THR A 36 31.31 -5.79 -10.71
C THR A 36 30.86 -4.37 -10.96
N LEU A 37 29.98 -4.19 -11.94
CA LEU A 37 29.26 -2.93 -12.12
C LEU A 37 28.46 -2.75 -10.83
N THR A 38 29.04 -2.00 -9.89
CA THR A 38 28.28 -1.54 -8.72
C THR A 38 27.24 -0.59 -9.27
N GLU A 39 25.99 -1.05 -9.39
CA GLU A 39 24.88 -0.16 -9.74
C GLU A 39 24.92 1.03 -8.79
N SER A 40 24.95 2.22 -9.36
CA SER A 40 24.87 3.44 -8.56
C SER A 40 23.57 3.41 -7.74
N PRO A 41 23.63 3.78 -6.45
CA PRO A 41 22.43 3.83 -5.62
C PRO A 41 21.36 4.69 -6.28
N ALA A 42 20.11 4.27 -6.19
CA ALA A 42 19.00 5.07 -6.67
C ALA A 42 18.98 6.42 -5.93
N VAL A 43 18.80 7.49 -6.68
CA VAL A 43 18.66 8.83 -6.11
C VAL A 43 17.29 8.94 -5.46
N LEU A 44 17.23 9.52 -4.25
CA LEU A 44 15.97 9.74 -3.54
C LEU A 44 15.37 11.08 -3.97
N PRO A 45 14.02 11.19 -4.03
CA PRO A 45 13.35 12.46 -4.29
C PRO A 45 13.48 13.43 -3.09
N PRO A 46 13.07 14.70 -3.25
CA PRO A 46 12.88 15.61 -2.13
C PRO A 46 11.97 15.03 -1.04
N ALA A 47 12.15 15.50 0.19
CA ALA A 47 11.53 14.93 1.40
C ALA A 47 10.00 14.77 1.31
N ASP A 48 9.32 15.74 0.71
CA ASP A 48 7.85 15.82 0.55
C ASP A 48 7.33 15.23 -0.75
N THR A 49 8.23 14.69 -1.57
CA THR A 49 7.88 14.08 -2.85
C THR A 49 7.74 12.57 -2.68
N PRO A 50 6.69 11.94 -3.20
CA PRO A 50 6.56 10.49 -3.17
C PRO A 50 7.72 9.79 -3.90
N LEU A 51 8.44 8.92 -3.18
CA LEU A 51 9.36 7.96 -3.77
C LEU A 51 8.58 6.86 -4.49
N ALA A 52 7.53 6.36 -3.84
CA ALA A 52 6.69 5.31 -4.40
C ALA A 52 5.24 5.45 -3.93
N THR A 53 4.32 5.09 -4.83
CA THR A 53 2.89 5.02 -4.55
C THR A 53 2.33 3.69 -5.05
N TRP A 54 1.54 3.04 -4.22
CA TRP A 54 0.77 1.85 -4.58
C TRP A 54 -0.72 2.11 -4.38
N GLU A 55 -1.49 1.96 -5.44
CA GLU A 55 -2.94 2.21 -5.46
C GLU A 55 -3.70 1.02 -6.03
N LEU A 56 -4.96 0.90 -5.62
CA LEU A 56 -5.93 0.03 -6.28
C LEU A 56 -7.01 0.92 -6.91
N ALA A 57 -7.23 0.79 -8.21
CA ALA A 57 -8.28 1.49 -8.93
C ALA A 57 -9.36 0.51 -9.41
N GLY A 58 -10.59 0.97 -9.56
CA GLY A 58 -11.68 0.09 -9.99
C GLY A 58 -11.98 -1.06 -9.02
N GLY A 59 -12.38 -2.19 -9.56
CA GLY A 59 -12.82 -3.37 -8.80
C GLY A 59 -14.26 -3.25 -8.31
N LEU A 60 -14.83 -4.37 -7.86
CA LEU A 60 -16.16 -4.39 -7.25
C LEU A 60 -16.11 -3.66 -5.90
N THR A 61 -16.82 -2.55 -5.81
CA THR A 61 -16.88 -1.73 -4.59
C THR A 61 -18.26 -1.15 -4.41
N GLY A 62 -18.63 -0.90 -3.14
CA GLY A 62 -19.86 -0.18 -2.83
C GLY A 62 -19.85 1.28 -3.33
N PRO A 63 -21.02 1.89 -3.43
CA PRO A 63 -21.15 3.29 -3.84
C PRO A 63 -20.26 4.22 -3.01
N GLY A 64 -19.62 5.18 -3.66
CA GLY A 64 -18.74 6.15 -3.02
C GLY A 64 -17.36 5.64 -2.58
N MET A 65 -17.14 4.33 -2.52
CA MET A 65 -15.87 3.75 -2.09
C MET A 65 -14.68 4.23 -2.93
N LEU A 66 -14.84 4.29 -4.25
CA LEU A 66 -13.76 4.79 -5.13
C LEU A 66 -13.38 6.24 -4.84
N ALA A 67 -14.36 7.09 -4.51
CA ALA A 67 -14.12 8.48 -4.17
C ALA A 67 -13.41 8.64 -2.82
N LEU A 68 -13.62 7.71 -1.87
CA LEU A 68 -12.99 7.72 -0.57
C LEU A 68 -11.67 6.94 -0.53
N ARG A 69 -11.45 6.01 -1.47
CA ARG A 69 -10.28 5.12 -1.45
C ARG A 69 -8.98 5.91 -1.39
N ALA A 70 -8.15 5.56 -0.42
CA ALA A 70 -6.77 6.04 -0.32
C ALA A 70 -5.83 5.13 -1.12
N PRO A 71 -4.64 5.62 -1.50
CA PRO A 71 -3.54 4.74 -1.84
C PRO A 71 -3.29 3.71 -0.74
N ARG A 72 -2.97 2.48 -1.14
CA ARG A 72 -2.57 1.43 -0.19
C ARG A 72 -1.31 1.84 0.57
N LEU A 73 -0.37 2.44 -0.15
CA LEU A 73 0.89 2.90 0.43
C LEU A 73 1.41 4.11 -0.35
N VAL A 74 1.90 5.10 0.37
CA VAL A 74 2.77 6.15 -0.15
C VAL A 74 4.02 6.20 0.71
N VAL A 75 5.19 6.18 0.09
CA VAL A 75 6.49 6.36 0.75
C VAL A 75 7.11 7.66 0.21
N PHE A 76 7.49 8.57 1.10
CA PHE A 76 8.10 9.85 0.75
C PHE A 76 9.64 9.79 0.79
N GLY A 77 10.27 10.80 0.17
CA GLY A 77 11.74 10.88 0.09
C GLY A 77 12.45 11.00 1.42
N ASP A 78 11.78 11.47 2.47
CA ASP A 78 12.30 11.54 3.85
C ASP A 78 12.10 10.23 4.65
N GLY A 79 11.54 9.19 4.02
CA GLY A 79 11.25 7.90 4.63
C GLY A 79 9.90 7.81 5.34
N GLU A 80 9.07 8.88 5.38
CA GLU A 80 7.71 8.73 5.88
C GLU A 80 6.93 7.79 4.96
N ALA A 81 6.30 6.78 5.55
CA ALA A 81 5.46 5.81 4.86
C ALA A 81 4.05 5.82 5.46
N ILE A 82 3.04 6.01 4.61
CA ILE A 82 1.63 6.10 5.02
C ILE A 82 0.84 4.99 4.33
N ALA A 83 0.20 4.14 5.13
CA ALA A 83 -0.64 3.04 4.66
C ALA A 83 -2.12 3.38 4.81
N ASP A 84 -2.92 3.17 3.75
CA ASP A 84 -4.38 3.32 3.70
C ASP A 84 -4.89 4.69 4.20
N ALA A 85 -4.05 5.73 4.22
CA ALA A 85 -4.28 7.00 4.91
C ALA A 85 -4.72 6.82 6.38
N ALA A 86 -4.35 5.72 7.01
CA ALA A 86 -4.74 5.33 8.37
C ALA A 86 -3.56 5.21 9.31
N TYR A 87 -2.45 4.69 8.85
CA TYR A 87 -1.26 4.39 9.64
C TYR A 87 -0.02 5.01 9.02
N ARG A 88 0.94 5.35 9.87
CA ARG A 88 2.24 5.86 9.42
C ARG A 88 3.38 5.20 10.17
N ALA A 89 4.53 5.13 9.52
CA ALA A 89 5.81 4.79 10.11
C ALA A 89 6.92 5.51 9.34
N ARG A 90 8.11 5.55 9.92
CA ARG A 90 9.30 6.05 9.23
C ARG A 90 10.22 4.87 8.92
N LEU A 91 10.63 4.76 7.67
CA LEU A 91 11.72 3.91 7.23
C LEU A 91 13.03 4.54 7.66
N ASP A 92 13.99 3.73 8.13
CA ASP A 92 15.35 4.20 8.28
C ASP A 92 16.03 4.37 6.90
N ALA A 93 17.23 4.98 6.90
CA ALA A 93 17.94 5.30 5.66
C ALA A 93 18.26 4.05 4.81
N ASP A 94 18.62 2.94 5.46
CA ASP A 94 18.97 1.70 4.79
C ASP A 94 17.74 1.03 4.18
N GLN A 95 16.62 1.03 4.91
CA GLN A 95 15.32 0.53 4.44
C GLN A 95 14.84 1.33 3.24
N LEU A 96 14.90 2.67 3.32
CA LEU A 96 14.49 3.57 2.25
C LEU A 96 15.34 3.38 1.00
N GLN A 97 16.67 3.33 1.15
CA GLN A 97 17.59 3.14 0.04
C GLN A 97 17.43 1.75 -0.60
N SER A 98 17.24 0.70 0.22
CA SER A 98 16.98 -0.66 -0.27
C SER A 98 15.68 -0.74 -1.07
N LEU A 99 14.63 -0.08 -0.58
CA LEU A 99 13.36 0.01 -1.31
C LEU A 99 13.53 0.74 -2.65
N ALA A 100 14.19 1.90 -2.64
CA ALA A 100 14.44 2.69 -3.84
C ALA A 100 15.24 1.91 -4.89
N ASN A 101 16.32 1.26 -4.47
CA ASN A 101 17.16 0.44 -5.36
C ASN A 101 16.35 -0.72 -5.95
N GLY A 102 15.61 -1.46 -5.11
CA GLY A 102 14.79 -2.58 -5.55
C GLY A 102 13.73 -2.17 -6.56
N LEU A 103 12.96 -1.13 -6.26
CA LEU A 103 11.92 -0.63 -7.19
C LEU A 103 12.52 -0.05 -8.48
N SER A 104 13.67 0.62 -8.40
CA SER A 104 14.38 1.14 -9.59
C SER A 104 14.87 0.02 -10.49
N SER A 105 15.39 -1.07 -9.90
CA SER A 105 15.82 -2.26 -10.64
C SER A 105 14.60 -2.95 -11.29
N ASP A 106 13.54 -3.23 -10.50
CA ASP A 106 12.36 -3.94 -10.99
C ASP A 106 11.70 -3.17 -12.16
N LEU A 107 11.41 -1.87 -11.99
CA LEU A 107 10.74 -1.05 -13.01
C LEU A 107 11.69 -0.47 -14.06
N GLY A 108 13.00 -0.52 -13.83
CA GLY A 108 14.03 -0.21 -14.83
C GLY A 108 14.28 -1.32 -15.83
N SER A 109 13.88 -2.53 -15.50
CA SER A 109 14.01 -3.70 -16.35
C SER A 109 13.19 -3.57 -17.65
N THR A 110 13.72 -4.08 -18.76
CA THR A 110 12.97 -4.22 -20.01
C THR A 110 11.76 -5.14 -19.85
N ASP A 111 11.81 -6.05 -18.88
CA ASP A 111 10.73 -6.97 -18.58
C ASP A 111 9.51 -6.26 -17.99
N ALA A 112 9.71 -5.17 -17.25
CA ALA A 112 8.60 -4.37 -16.71
C ALA A 112 7.69 -3.76 -17.80
N GLN A 113 8.20 -3.65 -19.03
CA GLN A 113 7.46 -3.10 -20.16
C GLN A 113 6.80 -4.17 -21.04
N LYS A 114 7.00 -5.45 -20.71
CA LYS A 114 6.36 -6.55 -21.44
C LYS A 114 4.85 -6.51 -21.23
N LYS A 115 4.13 -6.73 -22.31
CA LYS A 115 2.68 -6.92 -22.23
C LYS A 115 2.36 -8.21 -21.48
N PRO A 116 1.20 -8.27 -20.80
CA PRO A 116 0.76 -9.51 -20.19
C PRO A 116 0.63 -10.63 -21.23
N THR A 117 0.85 -11.86 -20.80
CA THR A 117 0.82 -13.05 -21.67
C THR A 117 -0.59 -13.37 -22.18
N ALA A 118 -1.61 -12.92 -21.45
CA ALA A 118 -3.02 -13.00 -21.85
C ALA A 118 -3.81 -11.83 -21.22
N THR A 119 -5.03 -11.60 -21.67
CA THR A 119 -5.95 -10.65 -21.02
C THR A 119 -6.53 -11.29 -19.76
N PRO A 120 -6.50 -10.59 -18.60
CA PRO A 120 -7.20 -11.08 -17.42
C PRO A 120 -8.67 -11.32 -17.71
N THR A 121 -9.20 -12.44 -17.22
CA THR A 121 -10.62 -12.80 -17.41
C THR A 121 -11.43 -12.63 -16.12
N ILE A 122 -10.84 -12.07 -15.10
CA ILE A 122 -11.48 -11.89 -13.78
C ILE A 122 -12.31 -10.61 -13.82
N VAL A 123 -13.63 -10.80 -13.77
CA VAL A 123 -14.59 -9.69 -13.80
C VAL A 123 -14.45 -8.88 -12.52
N ASP A 124 -14.50 -7.56 -12.65
CA ASP A 124 -14.45 -6.61 -11.53
C ASP A 124 -13.19 -6.70 -10.65
N ALA A 125 -12.10 -7.22 -11.19
CA ALA A 125 -10.82 -7.19 -10.48
C ALA A 125 -10.27 -5.75 -10.39
N PRO A 126 -9.57 -5.41 -9.30
CA PRO A 126 -8.94 -4.11 -9.20
C PRO A 126 -7.76 -4.00 -10.16
N VAL A 127 -7.48 -2.77 -10.57
CA VAL A 127 -6.24 -2.41 -11.27
C VAL A 127 -5.22 -1.97 -10.24
N THR A 128 -4.14 -2.73 -10.11
CA THR A 128 -2.97 -2.33 -9.33
C THR A 128 -2.20 -1.27 -10.09
N LYS A 129 -1.98 -0.11 -9.47
CA LYS A 129 -1.14 0.96 -10.00
C LYS A 129 0.04 1.16 -9.06
N VAL A 130 1.23 1.18 -9.65
CA VAL A 130 2.46 1.50 -8.92
C VAL A 130 3.17 2.61 -9.67
N SER A 131 3.62 3.63 -8.93
CA SER A 131 4.44 4.71 -9.43
C SER A 131 5.69 4.82 -8.56
N VAL A 132 6.84 4.99 -9.21
CA VAL A 132 8.15 5.11 -8.55
C VAL A 132 8.90 6.29 -9.13
N TRP A 133 9.40 7.14 -8.27
CA TRP A 133 10.25 8.26 -8.66
C TRP A 133 11.62 7.76 -9.13
N SER A 134 12.18 8.39 -10.16
CA SER A 134 13.56 8.17 -10.63
C SER A 134 14.11 9.49 -11.18
N ASP A 135 15.42 9.56 -11.36
CA ASP A 135 16.12 10.73 -11.91
C ASP A 135 15.57 11.18 -13.27
N SER A 136 15.09 10.23 -14.07
CA SER A 136 14.50 10.48 -15.39
C SER A 136 13.00 10.78 -15.36
N GLY A 137 12.41 10.90 -14.16
CA GLY A 137 10.97 11.11 -13.95
C GLY A 137 10.29 9.92 -13.28
N VAL A 138 8.96 9.96 -13.21
CA VAL A 138 8.17 8.90 -12.59
C VAL A 138 8.02 7.73 -13.55
N ARG A 139 8.42 6.53 -13.10
CA ARG A 139 8.10 5.26 -13.76
C ARG A 139 6.84 4.69 -13.15
N SER A 140 5.97 4.13 -13.96
CA SER A 140 4.72 3.54 -13.47
C SER A 140 4.28 2.35 -14.29
N PHE A 141 3.50 1.48 -13.66
CA PHE A 141 2.72 0.46 -14.37
C PHE A 141 1.29 0.40 -13.82
N SER A 142 0.42 -0.16 -14.65
CA SER A 142 -0.96 -0.50 -14.29
C SER A 142 -1.22 -1.93 -14.73
N ALA A 143 -1.69 -2.77 -13.81
CA ALA A 143 -1.94 -4.18 -14.06
C ALA A 143 -3.30 -4.58 -13.47
N GLU A 144 -4.22 -5.01 -14.31
CA GLU A 144 -5.53 -5.52 -13.91
C GLU A 144 -5.38 -6.91 -13.30
N ALA A 145 -6.06 -7.15 -12.18
CA ALA A 145 -6.04 -8.44 -11.49
C ALA A 145 -4.61 -8.96 -11.18
N LEU A 146 -3.67 -8.04 -10.86
CA LEU A 146 -2.26 -8.43 -10.62
C LEU A 146 -2.14 -9.49 -9.53
N ASP A 147 -2.86 -9.30 -8.42
CA ASP A 147 -2.79 -10.20 -7.27
C ASP A 147 -3.47 -11.53 -7.54
N GLU A 148 -4.60 -11.50 -8.22
CA GLU A 148 -5.44 -12.64 -8.55
C GLU A 148 -4.77 -13.56 -9.59
N THR A 149 -3.94 -12.99 -10.48
CA THR A 149 -3.26 -13.70 -11.57
C THR A 149 -1.80 -14.05 -11.25
N LYS A 150 -1.35 -13.84 -10.01
CA LYS A 150 0.05 -14.08 -9.63
C LYS A 150 0.50 -15.52 -9.89
N ASN A 151 -0.34 -16.49 -9.58
CA ASN A 151 0.00 -17.91 -9.78
C ASN A 151 0.03 -18.31 -11.26
N ASP A 152 -0.62 -17.56 -12.12
CA ASP A 152 -0.68 -17.80 -13.57
C ASP A 152 0.47 -17.11 -14.31
N HIS A 153 1.30 -16.34 -13.61
CA HIS A 153 2.40 -15.55 -14.18
C HIS A 153 1.98 -14.73 -15.40
N LEU A 154 0.80 -14.09 -15.29
CA LEU A 154 0.21 -13.35 -16.40
C LEU A 154 1.06 -12.14 -16.79
N TYR A 155 1.65 -11.49 -15.80
CA TYR A 155 2.56 -10.37 -15.95
C TYR A 155 4.01 -10.81 -15.74
N ALA A 156 4.96 -9.95 -16.11
CA ALA A 156 6.38 -10.19 -15.83
C ALA A 156 6.63 -10.24 -14.32
N ASP A 157 7.49 -11.16 -13.87
CA ASP A 157 7.77 -11.40 -12.46
C ASP A 157 8.23 -10.13 -11.73
N VAL A 158 8.97 -9.24 -12.39
CA VAL A 158 9.42 -7.97 -11.81
C VAL A 158 8.28 -7.05 -11.37
N LEU A 159 7.08 -7.15 -11.97
CA LEU A 159 5.92 -6.36 -11.53
C LEU A 159 5.32 -6.93 -10.24
N TYR A 160 5.31 -8.25 -10.09
CA TYR A 160 4.93 -8.90 -8.83
C TYR A 160 5.94 -8.59 -7.73
N GLU A 161 7.24 -8.59 -8.04
CA GLU A 161 8.32 -8.26 -7.11
C GLU A 161 8.20 -6.82 -6.61
N ALA A 162 8.01 -5.85 -7.51
CA ALA A 162 7.80 -4.45 -7.15
C ALA A 162 6.59 -4.28 -6.22
N ARG A 163 5.46 -4.92 -6.55
CA ARG A 163 4.26 -4.90 -5.70
C ARG A 163 4.52 -5.58 -4.35
N ASP A 164 5.21 -6.72 -4.31
CA ASP A 164 5.51 -7.44 -3.06
C ASP A 164 6.43 -6.64 -2.13
N ARG A 165 7.41 -5.89 -2.68
CA ARG A 165 8.22 -4.94 -1.89
C ARG A 165 7.33 -3.91 -1.21
N LEU A 166 6.41 -3.29 -1.96
CA LEU A 166 5.47 -2.30 -1.41
C LEU A 166 4.50 -2.94 -0.41
N ALA A 167 4.01 -4.15 -0.67
CA ALA A 167 3.16 -4.88 0.27
C ALA A 167 3.86 -5.21 1.59
N SER A 168 5.16 -5.50 1.54
CA SER A 168 5.98 -5.73 2.74
C SER A 168 6.11 -4.46 3.58
N VAL A 169 6.35 -3.32 2.95
CA VAL A 169 6.36 -2.01 3.64
C VAL A 169 4.98 -1.67 4.20
N HIS A 170 3.93 -1.84 3.41
CA HIS A 170 2.54 -1.63 3.86
C HIS A 170 2.23 -2.46 5.10
N LYS A 171 2.56 -3.75 5.08
CA LYS A 171 2.37 -4.65 6.22
C LYS A 171 3.14 -4.15 7.46
N MET A 172 4.38 -3.74 7.29
CA MET A 172 5.21 -3.21 8.39
C MET A 172 4.59 -1.93 8.99
N VAL A 173 4.15 -0.98 8.14
CA VAL A 173 3.50 0.26 8.57
C VAL A 173 2.20 -0.02 9.32
N SER A 174 1.34 -0.87 8.76
CA SER A 174 0.04 -1.24 9.36
C SER A 174 0.21 -1.99 10.69
N THR A 175 1.27 -2.81 10.83
CA THR A 175 1.55 -3.56 12.06
C THR A 175 2.08 -2.65 13.18
N LYS A 176 2.88 -1.63 12.86
CA LYS A 176 3.34 -0.63 13.83
C LYS A 176 2.19 0.24 14.38
N ALA A 177 1.09 0.34 13.63
CA ALA A 177 -0.18 0.94 14.01
C ALA A 177 -0.07 2.35 14.62
N GLN A 178 0.91 3.16 14.21
CA GLN A 178 0.90 4.59 14.56
C GLN A 178 -0.16 5.28 13.71
N PRO A 179 -1.16 5.96 14.34
CA PRO A 179 -2.20 6.64 13.57
C PRO A 179 -1.60 7.71 12.65
N PHE A 180 -2.03 7.72 11.39
CA PHE A 180 -1.82 8.86 10.52
C PHE A 180 -2.90 9.90 10.80
N LEU A 181 -2.47 11.12 11.12
CA LEU A 181 -3.32 12.27 11.35
C LEU A 181 -2.89 13.39 10.42
N ALA A 182 -3.85 14.06 9.78
CA ALA A 182 -3.60 15.19 8.90
C ALA A 182 -4.57 16.35 9.20
N ALA A 183 -4.19 17.55 8.78
CA ALA A 183 -5.03 18.74 8.95
C ALA A 183 -6.22 18.77 7.98
N ARG A 184 -6.18 17.97 6.91
CA ARG A 184 -7.19 17.92 5.87
C ARG A 184 -7.86 16.57 5.80
N VAL A 185 -9.16 16.55 5.51
CA VAL A 185 -9.94 15.33 5.36
C VAL A 185 -10.76 15.36 4.08
N ARG A 186 -11.03 14.20 3.51
CA ARG A 186 -12.04 13.99 2.47
C ARG A 186 -13.26 13.35 3.10
N VAL A 187 -14.41 13.96 2.92
CA VAL A 187 -15.71 13.41 3.27
C VAL A 187 -16.38 12.93 2.00
N VAL A 188 -16.94 11.72 2.06
CA VAL A 188 -17.76 11.17 0.98
C VAL A 188 -19.08 10.68 1.56
N ALA A 189 -20.18 11.01 0.89
CA ALA A 189 -21.49 10.50 1.22
C ALA A 189 -22.26 10.11 -0.05
N VAL A 190 -23.09 9.08 0.07
CA VAL A 190 -23.91 8.53 -1.01
C VAL A 190 -25.36 8.42 -0.54
N PRO A 191 -26.36 8.47 -1.43
CA PRO A 191 -27.73 8.17 -1.07
C PRO A 191 -27.82 6.79 -0.39
N ALA A 192 -28.63 6.67 0.65
CA ALA A 192 -29.00 5.37 1.19
C ALA A 192 -30.22 4.86 0.40
N GLU A 193 -30.06 3.69 -0.23
CA GLU A 193 -31.11 3.10 -1.08
C GLU A 193 -32.22 2.42 -0.29
N ASP A 194 -31.90 1.97 0.95
CA ASP A 194 -32.84 1.24 1.80
C ASP A 194 -33.37 2.09 2.95
N GLU A 195 -34.55 1.70 3.47
CA GLU A 195 -35.05 2.24 4.71
C GLU A 195 -34.11 1.83 5.87
N VAL A 196 -33.31 2.79 6.33
CA VAL A 196 -32.35 2.55 7.41
C VAL A 196 -32.99 2.90 8.73
N ILE A 197 -33.27 1.87 9.55
CA ILE A 197 -33.94 2.02 10.85
C ILE A 197 -33.06 2.82 11.84
N ASP A 198 -31.74 2.66 11.80
CA ASP A 198 -30.79 3.23 12.76
C ASP A 198 -30.07 4.50 12.26
N ALA A 199 -30.66 5.24 11.32
CA ALA A 199 -30.08 6.47 10.82
C ALA A 199 -30.08 7.56 11.90
N VAL A 200 -28.91 8.07 12.24
CA VAL A 200 -28.74 9.22 13.16
C VAL A 200 -28.89 10.55 12.40
N ALA A 201 -29.24 11.63 13.12
CA ALA A 201 -29.25 12.95 12.50
C ALA A 201 -27.85 13.35 12.02
N TRP A 202 -27.78 13.99 10.84
CA TRP A 202 -26.51 14.58 10.39
C TRP A 202 -26.03 15.64 11.38
N PRO A 203 -24.77 15.60 11.80
CA PRO A 203 -24.24 16.56 12.78
C PRO A 203 -24.32 18.00 12.26
N ALA A 204 -24.90 18.89 13.06
CA ALA A 204 -25.12 20.29 12.65
C ALA A 204 -23.83 21.09 12.40
N GLU A 205 -22.73 20.69 13.05
CA GLU A 205 -21.42 21.31 12.89
C GLU A 205 -20.68 20.89 11.61
N VAL A 206 -21.19 19.93 10.86
CA VAL A 206 -20.60 19.46 9.60
C VAL A 206 -21.47 19.90 8.44
N THR A 207 -20.95 20.76 7.59
CA THR A 207 -21.64 21.14 6.36
C THR A 207 -21.80 19.92 5.46
N VAL A 208 -23.04 19.66 5.02
CA VAL A 208 -23.31 18.59 4.05
C VAL A 208 -22.66 18.92 2.72
N PRO A 209 -21.76 18.10 2.15
CA PRO A 209 -21.21 18.36 0.83
C PRO A 209 -22.30 18.42 -0.25
N ALA A 210 -22.09 19.24 -1.27
CA ALA A 210 -22.99 19.30 -2.43
C ALA A 210 -23.02 17.94 -3.14
N ALA A 211 -24.19 17.55 -3.62
CA ALA A 211 -24.34 16.35 -4.44
C ALA A 211 -24.01 16.65 -5.89
N ASP A 212 -23.38 15.69 -6.58
CA ASP A 212 -23.30 15.70 -8.05
C ASP A 212 -24.60 15.18 -8.68
N ALA A 213 -24.60 15.01 -10.00
CA ALA A 213 -25.77 14.54 -10.75
C ALA A 213 -26.21 13.11 -10.37
N GLU A 214 -25.29 12.31 -9.84
CA GLU A 214 -25.53 10.92 -9.44
C GLU A 214 -25.87 10.81 -7.93
N GLY A 215 -25.87 11.94 -7.22
CA GLY A 215 -26.13 12.02 -5.79
C GLY A 215 -24.91 11.77 -4.91
N LEU A 216 -23.73 11.49 -5.50
CA LEU A 216 -22.48 11.41 -4.78
C LEU A 216 -22.11 12.77 -4.22
N ARG A 217 -21.75 12.82 -2.96
CA ARG A 217 -21.28 14.01 -2.25
C ARG A 217 -19.83 13.82 -1.86
N LYS A 218 -18.97 14.78 -2.25
CA LYS A 218 -17.55 14.74 -1.91
C LYS A 218 -17.07 16.15 -1.58
N ALA A 219 -16.31 16.28 -0.50
CA ALA A 219 -15.62 17.52 -0.16
C ALA A 219 -14.28 17.22 0.51
N ASP A 220 -13.28 18.01 0.13
CA ASP A 220 -12.01 18.09 0.83
C ASP A 220 -12.08 19.30 1.76
N LEU A 221 -11.86 19.07 3.05
CA LEU A 221 -12.05 20.04 4.12
C LEU A 221 -10.75 20.24 4.88
N ASP A 222 -10.56 21.43 5.42
CA ASP A 222 -9.45 21.81 6.28
C ASP A 222 -9.92 22.56 7.53
N GLY A 223 -9.00 22.99 8.37
CA GLY A 223 -9.26 23.84 9.51
C GLY A 223 -10.35 23.32 10.46
N ASP A 224 -11.28 24.20 10.83
CA ASP A 224 -12.38 23.87 11.77
C ASP A 224 -13.35 22.86 11.18
N ALA A 225 -13.60 22.92 9.88
CA ALA A 225 -14.48 21.96 9.19
C ALA A 225 -13.92 20.54 9.24
N ALA A 226 -12.63 20.35 8.99
CA ALA A 226 -11.97 19.07 9.11
C ALA A 226 -12.01 18.54 10.55
N ARG A 227 -11.75 19.41 11.54
CA ARG A 227 -11.83 19.05 12.96
C ARG A 227 -13.23 18.63 13.39
N ALA A 228 -14.26 19.30 12.88
CA ALA A 228 -15.65 18.91 13.14
C ALA A 228 -15.92 17.49 12.63
N VAL A 229 -15.55 17.20 11.38
CA VAL A 229 -15.70 15.87 10.78
C VAL A 229 -15.03 14.79 11.64
N VAL A 230 -13.74 14.98 11.97
CA VAL A 230 -12.97 14.01 12.75
C VAL A 230 -13.60 13.72 14.11
N ARG A 231 -14.25 14.72 14.71
CA ARG A 231 -14.86 14.60 16.04
C ARG A 231 -16.17 13.84 16.00
N VAL A 232 -17.00 14.00 14.95
CA VAL A 232 -18.41 13.57 15.00
C VAL A 232 -18.79 12.54 13.95
N LEU A 233 -18.05 12.39 12.85
CA LEU A 233 -18.34 11.39 11.84
C LEU A 233 -17.51 10.11 12.06
N THR A 234 -18.15 8.97 11.86
CA THR A 234 -17.49 7.68 11.91
C THR A 234 -16.60 7.47 10.67
N ARG A 235 -15.40 6.93 10.88
CA ARG A 235 -14.46 6.60 9.84
C ARG A 235 -14.51 5.10 9.52
N ASP A 236 -14.64 4.75 8.24
CA ASP A 236 -14.49 3.37 7.77
C ASP A 236 -13.01 3.07 7.48
N LEU A 237 -12.30 2.59 8.50
CA LEU A 237 -10.89 2.22 8.38
C LEU A 237 -10.69 0.94 7.56
N ASP A 238 -11.64 0.03 7.62
CA ASP A 238 -11.58 -1.26 6.92
C ASP A 238 -11.91 -1.15 5.43
N GLN A 239 -12.37 0.02 5.00
CA GLN A 239 -12.79 0.30 3.61
C GLN A 239 -13.79 -0.73 3.06
N ARG A 240 -14.68 -1.22 3.92
CA ARG A 240 -15.70 -2.23 3.57
C ARG A 240 -16.97 -1.63 3.01
N GLY A 241 -17.11 -0.28 3.04
CA GLY A 241 -18.31 0.42 2.58
C GLY A 241 -19.52 0.31 3.49
N ALA A 242 -19.38 -0.30 4.66
CA ALA A 242 -20.43 -0.36 5.67
C ALA A 242 -20.54 0.97 6.44
N TRP A 243 -20.80 2.05 5.71
CA TRP A 243 -20.82 3.38 6.29
C TRP A 243 -22.09 3.61 7.10
N PRO A 244 -21.99 4.34 8.23
CA PRO A 244 -23.17 4.72 9.01
C PRO A 244 -24.11 5.56 8.18
N ALA A 245 -25.40 5.42 8.51
CA ALA A 245 -26.45 6.17 7.87
C ALA A 245 -26.81 7.43 8.67
N TYR A 246 -27.04 8.49 7.96
CA TYR A 246 -27.40 9.80 8.50
C TYR A 246 -28.67 10.31 7.85
N ARG A 247 -29.50 11.00 8.65
CA ARG A 247 -30.70 11.70 8.18
C ARG A 247 -30.39 13.18 8.05
N LEU A 248 -30.56 13.72 6.85
CA LEU A 248 -30.42 15.14 6.57
C LEU A 248 -31.65 15.92 7.06
N ALA A 249 -31.53 17.24 7.15
CA ALA A 249 -32.62 18.13 7.58
C ALA A 249 -33.84 18.10 6.66
N ASP A 250 -33.67 17.76 5.39
CA ASP A 250 -34.76 17.58 4.41
C ASP A 250 -35.37 16.17 4.45
N GLY A 251 -34.97 15.34 5.41
CA GLY A 251 -35.43 13.97 5.61
C GLY A 251 -34.77 12.90 4.77
N LYS A 252 -33.91 13.28 3.83
CA LYS A 252 -33.14 12.31 3.01
C LYS A 252 -32.16 11.53 3.84
N LEU A 253 -31.95 10.29 3.45
CA LEU A 253 -30.99 9.39 4.06
C LEU A 253 -29.73 9.30 3.20
N ILE A 254 -28.59 9.38 3.85
CA ILE A 254 -27.27 9.20 3.21
C ILE A 254 -26.40 8.28 4.07
N ARG A 255 -25.46 7.61 3.44
CA ARG A 255 -24.36 6.91 4.13
C ARG A 255 -23.09 7.71 3.92
N ALA A 256 -22.30 7.91 4.96
CA ALA A 256 -21.11 8.74 4.88
C ALA A 256 -19.92 8.15 5.64
N SER A 257 -18.73 8.43 5.12
CA SER A 257 -17.47 8.19 5.78
C SER A 257 -16.44 9.25 5.37
N TRP A 258 -15.25 9.19 5.97
CA TRP A 258 -14.20 10.15 5.70
C TRP A 258 -12.81 9.52 5.84
N ARG A 259 -11.80 10.17 5.25
CA ARG A 259 -10.39 9.85 5.46
C ARG A 259 -9.53 11.10 5.57
N TYR A 260 -8.36 10.95 6.15
CA TYR A 260 -7.33 11.97 6.02
C TYR A 260 -6.82 12.05 4.58
N LEU A 261 -6.53 13.27 4.13
CA LEU A 261 -5.81 13.50 2.88
C LEU A 261 -4.31 13.34 3.12
N LEU A 262 -3.63 12.76 2.14
CA LEU A 262 -2.19 12.62 2.15
C LEU A 262 -1.51 13.97 1.87
N PRO A 263 -0.23 14.16 2.23
CA PRO A 263 0.47 15.42 2.00
C PRO A 263 0.48 15.87 0.53
N ASN A 264 0.45 14.93 -0.40
CA ASN A 264 0.49 15.16 -1.85
C ASN A 264 -0.89 15.25 -2.53
N GLU A 265 -1.99 15.28 -1.77
CA GLU A 265 -3.37 15.43 -2.27
C GLU A 265 -3.92 16.85 -2.17
#